data_893024493210e8ada8c2246d03db1d76
#
_entry.id   893024493210e8ada8c2246d03db1d76
#
_cell.length_a   1.000
_cell.length_b   1.000
_cell.length_c   1.000
_cell.angle_alpha   90.00
_cell.angle_beta   90.00
_cell.angle_gamma   90.00
#
_symmetry.space_group_name_H-M   'P 1'
#
loop_
_entity.id
_entity.type
_entity.pdbx_description
1 polymer ?
#
loop_
_entity_poly.entity_id
_entity_poly.type
_entity_poly.pdbx_seq_one_letter_code
_entity_poly.pdbx_strand_id
1 'polypeptide(L)'
;MKRMSSSLRAKEEFMVLCREGMYQAGQRLPSETKMAQHFGISRETWRASLELLRREGIIYSKHGVGTFLMEVSAKTENDLTRLCAVSEMIRQAGIVEGRSSYTTGLTIPSSEVASALGVKSGINVFYVNRTRYTKSGDPICCSMHYMPVYLADELDPMHMPDSLFSYFENRKGIFVSRSSAHILI
;
A
#
# COMPACT_ATOMS: atom_id res chain seq x y z
N MET A 1 30.44 3.13 -8.83
CA MET A 1 29.47 3.21 -7.70
C MET A 1 29.09 4.67 -7.47
N LYS A 2 27.82 5.03 -7.63
CA LYS A 2 27.35 6.40 -7.39
C LYS A 2 27.30 6.64 -5.87
N ARG A 3 28.09 7.57 -5.37
CA ARG A 3 28.16 7.89 -3.93
C ARG A 3 26.80 8.46 -3.49
N MET A 4 26.14 7.83 -2.53
CA MET A 4 24.87 8.29 -1.97
C MET A 4 25.04 9.70 -1.38
N SER A 5 24.11 10.62 -1.65
CA SER A 5 24.20 11.99 -1.14
C SER A 5 24.07 12.01 0.38
N SER A 6 24.72 12.97 1.04
CA SER A 6 24.63 13.11 2.51
C SER A 6 23.22 13.33 3.01
N SER A 7 22.36 13.98 2.21
CA SER A 7 20.93 14.17 2.53
C SER A 7 20.13 12.87 2.46
N LEU A 8 20.43 12.01 1.48
CA LEU A 8 19.76 10.71 1.36
C LEU A 8 20.19 9.78 2.52
N ARG A 9 21.48 9.79 2.86
CA ARG A 9 21.98 9.00 3.99
C ARG A 9 21.33 9.43 5.30
N ALA A 10 21.26 10.73 5.60
CA ALA A 10 20.65 11.25 6.81
C ALA A 10 19.13 10.92 6.86
N LYS A 11 18.43 10.95 5.71
CA LYS A 11 17.05 10.49 5.60
C LYS A 11 16.93 9.01 6.01
N GLU A 12 17.77 8.13 5.46
CA GLU A 12 17.73 6.69 5.77
C GLU A 12 18.04 6.41 7.25
N GLU A 13 19.04 7.08 7.82
CA GLU A 13 19.38 6.98 9.25
C GLU A 13 18.19 7.44 10.12
N PHE A 14 17.53 8.57 9.76
CA PHE A 14 16.32 9.03 10.45
C PHE A 14 15.19 8.00 10.39
N MET A 15 14.98 7.35 9.26
CA MET A 15 13.96 6.29 9.10
C MET A 15 14.25 5.08 10.00
N VAL A 16 15.53 4.74 10.21
CA VAL A 16 15.92 3.69 11.17
C VAL A 16 15.50 4.09 12.58
N LEU A 17 15.83 5.31 13.02
CA LEU A 17 15.46 5.83 14.35
C LEU A 17 13.94 5.85 14.58
N CYS A 18 13.15 6.16 13.54
CA CYS A 18 11.69 6.08 13.61
C CYS A 18 11.22 4.63 13.80
N ARG A 19 11.80 3.67 13.08
CA ARG A 19 11.46 2.24 13.22
C ARG A 19 11.84 1.68 14.59
N GLU A 20 12.92 2.16 15.17
CA GLU A 20 13.37 1.81 16.52
C GLU A 20 12.53 2.49 17.62
N GLY A 21 11.54 3.30 17.25
CA GLY A 21 10.62 3.96 18.19
C GLY A 21 11.17 5.20 18.88
N MET A 22 12.31 5.74 18.44
CA MET A 22 12.90 6.96 19.01
C MET A 22 12.03 8.19 18.74
N TYR A 23 11.27 8.18 17.65
CA TYR A 23 10.26 9.19 17.31
C TYR A 23 8.91 8.52 17.11
N GLN A 24 7.86 9.10 17.72
CA GLN A 24 6.49 8.57 17.64
C GLN A 24 5.65 9.37 16.64
N ALA A 25 4.63 8.74 16.09
CA ALA A 25 3.65 9.38 15.23
C ALA A 25 3.01 10.59 15.94
N GLY A 26 2.83 11.68 15.22
CA GLY A 26 2.32 12.94 15.76
C GLY A 26 3.35 13.73 16.61
N GLN A 27 4.50 13.15 16.90
CA GLN A 27 5.53 13.82 17.69
C GLN A 27 6.16 14.97 16.91
N ARG A 28 6.38 16.09 17.59
CA ARG A 28 7.16 17.21 17.07
C ARG A 28 8.65 16.84 17.04
N LEU A 29 9.27 16.98 15.87
CA LEU A 29 10.69 16.76 15.71
C LEU A 29 11.51 17.88 16.40
N PRO A 30 12.73 17.57 16.86
CA PRO A 30 13.67 18.58 17.32
C PRO A 30 13.95 19.63 16.24
N SER A 31 14.48 20.78 16.63
CA SER A 31 14.81 21.84 15.66
C SER A 31 15.82 21.36 14.61
N GLU A 32 15.76 21.97 13.41
CA GLU A 32 16.68 21.66 12.31
C GLU A 32 18.16 21.70 12.74
N THR A 33 18.50 22.64 13.63
CA THR A 33 19.87 22.77 14.17
C THR A 33 20.25 21.55 15.02
N LYS A 34 19.35 21.11 15.92
CA LYS A 34 19.61 19.93 16.75
C LYS A 34 19.70 18.65 15.92
N MET A 35 18.84 18.51 14.91
CA MET A 35 18.88 17.35 14.03
C MET A 35 20.12 17.33 13.14
N ALA A 36 20.52 18.48 12.60
CA ALA A 36 21.75 18.59 11.82
C ALA A 36 22.99 18.22 12.66
N GLN A 37 23.05 18.66 13.92
CA GLN A 37 24.09 18.26 14.86
C GLN A 37 24.07 16.75 15.15
N HIS A 38 22.90 16.17 15.38
CA HIS A 38 22.72 14.74 15.64
C HIS A 38 23.28 13.87 14.51
N PHE A 39 23.02 14.26 13.26
CA PHE A 39 23.50 13.52 12.08
C PHE A 39 24.89 13.98 11.59
N GLY A 40 25.53 14.92 12.25
CA GLY A 40 26.88 15.42 11.88
C GLY A 40 26.91 16.05 10.47
N ILE A 41 25.85 16.74 10.06
CA ILE A 41 25.69 17.38 8.75
C ILE A 41 25.36 18.87 8.88
N SER A 42 25.44 19.60 7.74
CA SER A 42 24.99 20.99 7.70
C SER A 42 23.45 21.11 7.80
N ARG A 43 22.97 22.25 8.29
CA ARG A 43 21.54 22.55 8.31
C ARG A 43 20.89 22.48 6.93
N GLU A 44 21.61 22.93 5.90
CA GLU A 44 21.13 22.87 4.51
C GLU A 44 20.99 21.41 4.03
N THR A 45 21.95 20.55 4.39
CA THR A 45 21.86 19.12 4.10
C THR A 45 20.67 18.47 4.80
N TRP A 46 20.44 18.83 6.08
CA TRP A 46 19.27 18.33 6.81
C TRP A 46 17.95 18.84 6.20
N ARG A 47 17.87 20.10 5.77
CA ARG A 47 16.70 20.62 5.04
C ARG A 47 16.41 19.84 3.77
N ALA A 48 17.45 19.52 3.01
CA ALA A 48 17.28 18.66 1.84
C ALA A 48 16.73 17.26 2.22
N SER A 49 17.15 16.70 3.36
CA SER A 49 16.57 15.44 3.89
C SER A 49 15.09 15.60 4.28
N LEU A 50 14.76 16.73 4.95
CA LEU A 50 13.35 17.02 5.30
C LEU A 50 12.46 17.19 4.07
N GLU A 51 12.97 17.77 2.96
CA GLU A 51 12.22 17.83 1.70
C GLU A 51 11.93 16.43 1.14
N LEU A 52 12.89 15.52 1.19
CA LEU A 52 12.68 14.13 0.79
C LEU A 52 11.63 13.46 1.67
N LEU A 53 11.76 13.57 2.99
CA LEU A 53 10.81 13.02 3.95
C LEU A 53 9.39 13.58 3.78
N ARG A 54 9.28 14.89 3.46
CA ARG A 54 7.99 15.54 3.21
C ARG A 54 7.34 15.05 1.93
N ARG A 55 8.11 14.92 0.84
CA ARG A 55 7.63 14.37 -0.44
C ARG A 55 7.11 12.94 -0.29
N GLU A 56 7.74 12.16 0.57
CA GLU A 56 7.33 10.80 0.89
C GLU A 56 6.20 10.74 1.94
N GLY A 57 5.69 11.91 2.41
CA GLY A 57 4.61 11.98 3.39
C GLY A 57 4.98 11.40 4.76
N ILE A 58 6.27 11.37 5.12
CA ILE A 58 6.75 10.87 6.42
C ILE A 58 6.65 11.95 7.47
N ILE A 59 6.78 13.21 7.08
CA ILE A 59 6.68 14.37 7.94
C ILE A 59 5.76 15.44 7.32
N TYR A 60 5.20 16.28 8.18
CA TYR A 60 4.53 17.49 7.77
C TYR A 60 4.99 18.69 8.63
N SER A 61 4.88 19.89 8.08
CA SER A 61 5.27 21.11 8.78
C SER A 61 4.06 22.02 8.98
N LYS A 62 3.93 22.56 10.19
CA LYS A 62 2.99 23.65 10.50
C LYS A 62 3.80 24.94 10.63
N HIS A 63 3.44 25.94 9.83
CA HIS A 63 4.14 27.23 9.85
C HIS A 63 4.14 27.83 11.26
N GLY A 64 5.29 28.30 11.73
CA GLY A 64 5.48 28.85 13.08
C GLY A 64 5.45 27.83 14.23
N VAL A 65 5.04 26.61 14.00
CA VAL A 65 4.87 25.58 15.05
C VAL A 65 6.00 24.55 15.02
N GLY A 66 6.30 23.99 13.86
CA GLY A 66 7.37 23.01 13.72
C GLY A 66 7.08 21.90 12.70
N THR A 67 7.99 20.94 12.66
CA THR A 67 7.88 19.73 11.85
C THR A 67 7.47 18.56 12.73
N PHE A 68 6.55 17.73 12.24
CA PHE A 68 5.96 16.62 12.97
C PHE A 68 6.13 15.35 12.17
N LEU A 69 6.37 14.23 12.85
CA LEU A 69 6.29 12.92 12.23
C LEU A 69 4.83 12.62 11.89
N MET A 70 4.56 12.27 10.65
CA MET A 70 3.23 11.77 10.32
C MET A 70 3.00 10.43 11.01
N GLU A 71 1.74 10.11 11.27
CA GLU A 71 1.37 8.75 11.58
C GLU A 71 1.73 7.90 10.34
N VAL A 72 2.94 7.38 10.36
CA VAL A 72 3.34 6.39 9.37
C VAL A 72 2.61 5.12 9.80
N SER A 73 1.37 4.98 9.42
CA SER A 73 0.84 3.66 9.11
C SER A 73 1.98 2.95 8.37
N ALA A 74 2.50 1.86 8.92
CA ALA A 74 3.69 1.19 8.42
C ALA A 74 3.68 1.34 6.89
N LYS A 75 4.55 2.23 6.34
CA LYS A 75 4.64 2.38 4.89
C LYS A 75 5.07 1.01 4.44
N THR A 76 4.10 0.23 4.06
CA THR A 76 4.35 -0.89 3.21
C THR A 76 5.01 -0.25 2.00
N GLU A 77 6.31 -0.44 1.82
CA GLU A 77 6.92 -0.25 0.52
C GLU A 77 6.31 -1.31 -0.38
N ASN A 78 5.05 -1.11 -0.71
CA ASN A 78 4.40 -1.85 -1.75
C ASN A 78 5.07 -1.39 -3.02
N ASP A 79 6.03 -2.16 -3.44
CA ASP A 79 6.62 -2.02 -4.76
C ASP A 79 5.51 -2.30 -5.77
N LEU A 80 4.81 -1.25 -6.19
CA LEU A 80 3.74 -1.32 -7.19
C LEU A 80 4.26 -1.81 -8.55
N THR A 81 5.58 -1.95 -8.69
CA THR A 81 6.18 -2.57 -9.87
C THR A 81 6.13 -4.10 -9.81
N ARG A 82 5.89 -4.67 -8.61
CA ARG A 82 5.72 -6.11 -8.42
C ARG A 82 4.25 -6.46 -8.30
N LEU A 83 3.81 -7.33 -9.18
CA LEU A 83 2.48 -7.91 -9.06
C LEU A 83 2.46 -8.86 -7.85
N CYS A 84 1.72 -8.50 -6.80
CA CYS A 84 1.55 -9.35 -5.63
C CYS A 84 0.08 -9.33 -5.16
N ALA A 85 -0.30 -10.39 -4.47
CA ALA A 85 -1.64 -10.48 -3.90
C ALA A 85 -1.79 -9.52 -2.70
N VAL A 86 -3.00 -9.00 -2.50
CA VAL A 86 -3.31 -8.11 -1.35
C VAL A 86 -2.95 -8.75 -0.01
N SER A 87 -3.18 -10.06 0.16
CA SER A 87 -2.77 -10.81 1.35
C SER A 87 -1.26 -10.80 1.58
N GLU A 88 -0.49 -10.84 0.50
CA GLU A 88 0.97 -10.72 0.56
C GLU A 88 1.39 -9.30 0.98
N MET A 89 0.75 -8.27 0.40
CA MET A 89 0.99 -6.87 0.76
C MET A 89 0.70 -6.61 2.25
N ILE A 90 -0.39 -7.14 2.77
CA ILE A 90 -0.77 -7.05 4.20
C ILE A 90 0.30 -7.71 5.08
N ARG A 91 0.77 -8.89 4.70
CA ARG A 91 1.81 -9.62 5.43
C ARG A 91 3.15 -8.89 5.41
N GLN A 92 3.56 -8.34 4.28
CA GLN A 92 4.80 -7.54 4.15
C GLN A 92 4.73 -6.25 4.97
N ALA A 93 3.53 -5.71 5.17
CA ALA A 93 3.29 -4.58 6.08
C ALA A 93 3.41 -4.95 7.57
N GLY A 94 3.65 -6.22 7.91
CA GLY A 94 3.67 -6.68 9.29
C GLY A 94 2.28 -6.71 9.96
N ILE A 95 1.21 -6.55 9.17
CA ILE A 95 -0.17 -6.56 9.66
C ILE A 95 -0.63 -8.01 9.77
N VAL A 96 -1.17 -8.37 10.94
CA VAL A 96 -1.75 -9.70 11.14
C VAL A 96 -3.22 -9.67 10.76
N GLU A 97 -3.53 -10.28 9.62
CA GLU A 97 -4.91 -10.44 9.16
C GLU A 97 -5.69 -11.37 10.10
N GLY A 98 -6.91 -11.00 10.44
CA GLY A 98 -7.83 -11.76 11.25
C GLY A 98 -8.86 -12.46 10.37
N ARG A 99 -9.94 -11.76 10.04
CA ARG A 99 -11.03 -12.27 9.21
C ARG A 99 -11.19 -11.47 7.93
N SER A 100 -11.86 -12.05 6.95
CA SER A 100 -12.40 -11.29 5.82
C SER A 100 -13.91 -11.51 5.70
N SER A 101 -14.63 -10.48 5.28
CA SER A 101 -16.02 -10.58 4.80
C SER A 101 -16.04 -10.33 3.30
N TYR A 102 -16.97 -10.97 2.60
CA TYR A 102 -17.11 -10.77 1.16
C TYR A 102 -18.54 -10.97 0.71
N THR A 103 -18.87 -10.31 -0.41
CA THR A 103 -20.07 -10.54 -1.19
C THR A 103 -19.68 -10.83 -2.62
N THR A 104 -20.39 -11.74 -3.25
CA THR A 104 -20.16 -12.16 -4.63
C THR A 104 -21.46 -12.18 -5.42
N GLY A 105 -21.35 -12.10 -6.73
CA GLY A 105 -22.54 -12.23 -7.60
C GLY A 105 -22.24 -11.86 -9.04
N LEU A 106 -23.31 -11.76 -9.81
CA LEU A 106 -23.27 -11.30 -11.19
C LEU A 106 -23.76 -9.87 -11.27
N THR A 107 -23.12 -9.06 -12.09
CA THR A 107 -23.54 -7.67 -12.35
C THR A 107 -23.19 -7.26 -13.77
N ILE A 108 -23.92 -6.29 -14.30
CA ILE A 108 -23.52 -5.58 -15.51
C ILE A 108 -22.46 -4.55 -15.11
N PRO A 109 -21.23 -4.67 -15.63
CA PRO A 109 -20.16 -3.76 -15.25
C PRO A 109 -20.34 -2.35 -15.86
N SER A 110 -19.64 -1.35 -15.29
CA SER A 110 -19.50 -0.05 -15.96
C SER A 110 -18.80 -0.18 -17.30
N SER A 111 -18.96 0.80 -18.17
CA SER A 111 -18.27 0.81 -19.47
C SER A 111 -16.75 0.73 -19.35
N GLU A 112 -16.18 1.33 -18.31
CA GLU A 112 -14.76 1.29 -18.01
C GLU A 112 -14.30 -0.13 -17.65
N VAL A 113 -15.01 -0.78 -16.73
CA VAL A 113 -14.72 -2.17 -16.33
C VAL A 113 -14.93 -3.13 -17.49
N ALA A 114 -16.01 -2.98 -18.26
CA ALA A 114 -16.26 -3.79 -19.45
C ALA A 114 -15.11 -3.67 -20.46
N SER A 115 -14.65 -2.45 -20.73
CA SER A 115 -13.52 -2.19 -21.62
C SER A 115 -12.23 -2.83 -21.11
N ALA A 116 -11.93 -2.68 -19.81
CA ALA A 116 -10.73 -3.26 -19.19
C ALA A 116 -10.73 -4.80 -19.24
N LEU A 117 -11.89 -5.42 -19.09
CA LEU A 117 -12.06 -6.88 -19.17
C LEU A 117 -12.19 -7.41 -20.61
N GLY A 118 -12.31 -6.54 -21.60
CA GLY A 118 -12.55 -6.93 -23.00
C GLY A 118 -13.91 -7.60 -23.23
N VAL A 119 -14.90 -7.34 -22.38
CA VAL A 119 -16.26 -7.90 -22.52
C VAL A 119 -17.19 -6.90 -23.20
N LYS A 120 -18.19 -7.40 -23.94
CA LYS A 120 -19.19 -6.56 -24.59
C LYS A 120 -20.07 -5.88 -23.54
N SER A 121 -20.50 -4.64 -23.82
CA SER A 121 -21.46 -3.93 -23.00
C SER A 121 -22.75 -4.77 -22.80
N GLY A 122 -23.28 -4.76 -21.58
CA GLY A 122 -24.50 -5.51 -21.22
C GLY A 122 -24.26 -6.98 -20.88
N ILE A 123 -23.02 -7.50 -20.99
CA ILE A 123 -22.69 -8.86 -20.55
C ILE A 123 -22.38 -8.85 -19.06
N ASN A 124 -22.97 -9.79 -18.32
CA ASN A 124 -22.69 -9.97 -16.91
C ASN A 124 -21.22 -10.38 -16.68
N VAL A 125 -20.66 -9.84 -15.62
CA VAL A 125 -19.38 -10.27 -15.06
C VAL A 125 -19.59 -10.74 -13.62
N PHE A 126 -18.71 -11.60 -13.15
CA PHE A 126 -18.69 -11.99 -11.75
C PHE A 126 -17.93 -10.95 -10.94
N TYR A 127 -18.47 -10.60 -9.76
CA TYR A 127 -17.79 -9.68 -8.85
C TYR A 127 -17.52 -10.32 -7.50
N VAL A 128 -16.44 -9.87 -6.87
CA VAL A 128 -16.10 -10.15 -5.47
C VAL A 128 -15.78 -8.83 -4.79
N ASN A 129 -16.63 -8.43 -3.84
CA ASN A 129 -16.34 -7.32 -2.95
C ASN A 129 -15.87 -7.89 -1.62
N ARG A 130 -14.65 -7.58 -1.20
CA ARG A 130 -14.01 -8.15 -0.01
C ARG A 130 -13.49 -7.05 0.89
N THR A 131 -13.81 -7.14 2.19
CA THR A 131 -13.19 -6.34 3.24
C THR A 131 -12.36 -7.25 4.15
N ARG A 132 -11.12 -6.88 4.37
CA ARG A 132 -10.17 -7.59 5.25
C ARG A 132 -10.02 -6.82 6.54
N TYR A 133 -9.91 -7.55 7.65
CA TYR A 133 -9.86 -6.98 8.99
C TYR A 133 -8.65 -7.50 9.75
N THR A 134 -8.16 -6.71 10.71
CA THR A 134 -7.21 -7.15 11.73
C THR A 134 -7.85 -8.18 12.67
N LYS A 135 -7.05 -8.79 13.53
CA LYS A 135 -7.57 -9.64 14.62
C LYS A 135 -8.43 -8.86 15.61
N SER A 136 -8.19 -7.55 15.79
CA SER A 136 -9.02 -6.66 16.63
C SER A 136 -10.34 -6.27 15.96
N GLY A 137 -10.50 -6.51 14.68
CA GLY A 137 -11.73 -6.21 13.93
C GLY A 137 -11.68 -4.89 13.15
N ASP A 138 -10.55 -4.20 13.14
CA ASP A 138 -10.37 -2.96 12.38
C ASP A 138 -10.21 -3.27 10.88
N PRO A 139 -10.82 -2.49 9.98
CA PRO A 139 -10.70 -2.72 8.55
C PRO A 139 -9.26 -2.40 8.08
N ILE A 140 -8.66 -3.31 7.32
CA ILE A 140 -7.34 -3.14 6.69
C ILE A 140 -7.52 -2.56 5.29
N CYS A 141 -8.34 -3.21 4.48
CA CYS A 141 -8.61 -2.77 3.12
C CYS A 141 -9.96 -3.30 2.63
N CYS A 142 -10.52 -2.56 1.68
CA CYS A 142 -11.67 -2.98 0.88
C CYS A 142 -11.23 -3.12 -0.57
N SER A 143 -11.58 -4.22 -1.21
CA SER A 143 -11.25 -4.48 -2.60
C SER A 143 -12.46 -4.98 -3.38
N MET A 144 -12.61 -4.52 -4.61
CA MET A 144 -13.63 -4.97 -5.54
C MET A 144 -12.95 -5.57 -6.77
N HIS A 145 -13.28 -6.80 -7.05
CA HIS A 145 -12.74 -7.55 -8.19
C HIS A 145 -13.85 -7.85 -9.16
N TYR A 146 -13.56 -7.70 -10.45
CA TYR A 146 -14.45 -8.11 -11.53
C TYR A 146 -13.72 -9.08 -12.42
N MET A 147 -14.42 -10.08 -12.92
CA MET A 147 -13.85 -11.05 -13.84
C MET A 147 -14.92 -11.60 -14.80
N PRO A 148 -14.54 -12.03 -16.00
CA PRO A 148 -15.46 -12.77 -16.87
C PRO A 148 -16.01 -14.01 -16.15
N VAL A 149 -17.28 -14.32 -16.39
CA VAL A 149 -17.99 -15.40 -15.66
C VAL A 149 -17.28 -16.74 -15.79
N TYR A 150 -16.69 -17.05 -16.94
CA TYR A 150 -15.98 -18.33 -17.18
C TYR A 150 -14.73 -18.53 -16.28
N LEU A 151 -14.21 -17.46 -15.69
CA LEU A 151 -13.12 -17.56 -14.71
C LEU A 151 -13.63 -17.88 -13.30
N ALA A 152 -14.90 -17.63 -13.04
CA ALA A 152 -15.53 -17.81 -11.75
C ALA A 152 -16.36 -19.09 -11.61
N ASP A 153 -16.46 -19.92 -12.65
CA ASP A 153 -17.32 -21.11 -12.73
C ASP A 153 -17.02 -22.18 -11.65
N GLU A 154 -15.80 -22.20 -11.13
CA GLU A 154 -15.37 -23.11 -10.04
C GLU A 154 -15.16 -22.41 -8.70
N LEU A 155 -15.43 -21.10 -8.60
CA LEU A 155 -15.36 -20.38 -7.34
C LEU A 155 -16.57 -20.72 -6.48
N ASP A 156 -16.33 -21.21 -5.26
CA ASP A 156 -17.39 -21.38 -4.28
C ASP A 156 -17.71 -20.03 -3.62
N PRO A 157 -18.92 -19.48 -3.86
CA PRO A 157 -19.34 -18.21 -3.23
C PRO A 157 -19.37 -18.26 -1.70
N MET A 158 -19.40 -19.44 -1.08
CA MET A 158 -19.41 -19.61 0.36
C MET A 158 -17.99 -19.79 0.94
N HIS A 159 -17.02 -20.19 0.10
CA HIS A 159 -15.64 -20.46 0.52
C HIS A 159 -14.63 -19.81 -0.44
N MET A 160 -14.63 -18.49 -0.47
CA MET A 160 -13.74 -17.74 -1.36
C MET A 160 -12.28 -17.90 -0.96
N PRO A 161 -11.37 -18.13 -1.90
CA PRO A 161 -9.94 -18.26 -1.63
C PRO A 161 -9.36 -16.96 -1.08
N ASP A 162 -8.37 -17.05 -0.21
CA ASP A 162 -7.67 -15.88 0.37
C ASP A 162 -7.00 -15.02 -0.71
N SER A 163 -6.43 -15.66 -1.72
CA SER A 163 -5.82 -15.02 -2.88
C SER A 163 -6.44 -15.54 -4.17
N LEU A 164 -7.07 -14.65 -4.92
CA LEU A 164 -7.56 -14.97 -6.28
C LEU A 164 -6.40 -15.25 -7.24
N PHE A 165 -5.26 -14.58 -7.10
CA PHE A 165 -4.08 -14.86 -7.93
C PHE A 165 -3.59 -16.30 -7.74
N SER A 166 -3.38 -16.71 -6.48
CA SER A 166 -2.96 -18.09 -6.18
C SER A 166 -4.01 -19.12 -6.59
N TYR A 167 -5.28 -18.78 -6.50
CA TYR A 167 -6.35 -19.66 -6.97
C TYR A 167 -6.27 -19.88 -8.49
N PHE A 168 -6.17 -18.80 -9.26
CA PHE A 168 -6.08 -18.91 -10.72
C PHE A 168 -4.83 -19.64 -11.17
N GLU A 169 -3.69 -19.36 -10.54
CA GLU A 169 -2.43 -20.02 -10.82
C GLU A 169 -2.51 -21.54 -10.55
N ASN A 170 -2.95 -21.92 -9.35
CA ASN A 170 -2.92 -23.31 -8.91
C ASN A 170 -4.06 -24.17 -9.45
N ARG A 171 -5.23 -23.57 -9.70
CA ARG A 171 -6.42 -24.33 -10.15
C ARG A 171 -6.70 -24.22 -11.63
N LYS A 172 -6.43 -23.06 -12.23
CA LYS A 172 -6.74 -22.79 -13.64
C LYS A 172 -5.48 -22.74 -14.52
N GLY A 173 -4.28 -22.79 -13.95
CA GLY A 173 -3.02 -22.60 -14.68
C GLY A 173 -2.91 -21.22 -15.34
N ILE A 174 -3.64 -20.24 -14.82
CA ILE A 174 -3.68 -18.87 -15.35
C ILE A 174 -2.72 -18.01 -14.55
N PHE A 175 -1.69 -17.48 -15.22
CA PHE A 175 -0.71 -16.59 -14.64
C PHE A 175 -1.02 -15.15 -15.02
N VAL A 176 -1.13 -14.26 -14.02
CA VAL A 176 -1.24 -12.83 -14.28
C VAL A 176 0.16 -12.28 -14.54
N SER A 177 0.46 -11.98 -15.80
CA SER A 177 1.79 -11.54 -16.25
C SER A 177 1.96 -10.02 -16.29
N ARG A 178 0.86 -9.26 -16.24
CA ARG A 178 0.88 -7.80 -16.33
C ARG A 178 -0.28 -7.21 -15.54
N SER A 179 -0.04 -6.08 -14.91
CA SER A 179 -1.09 -5.23 -14.34
C SER A 179 -0.85 -3.77 -14.74
N SER A 180 -1.92 -2.99 -14.78
CA SER A 180 -1.86 -1.52 -14.83
C SER A 180 -2.73 -0.99 -13.70
N ALA A 181 -2.28 0.07 -13.04
CA ALA A 181 -3.02 0.70 -11.96
C ALA A 181 -3.09 2.20 -12.16
N HIS A 182 -4.25 2.78 -11.85
CA HIS A 182 -4.45 4.21 -11.74
C HIS A 182 -4.63 4.53 -10.26
N ILE A 183 -3.79 5.43 -9.73
CA ILE A 183 -3.91 5.91 -8.37
C ILE A 183 -4.68 7.22 -8.43
N LEU A 184 -5.85 7.25 -7.78
CA LEU A 184 -6.63 8.45 -7.58
C LEU A 184 -6.28 9.00 -6.20
N ILE A 185 -5.87 10.25 -6.13
CA ILE A 185 -5.53 10.97 -4.89
C ILE A 185 -6.60 12.02 -4.63
#